data_efecb17587dce8e4cda6a77bbb378505
#
_entry.id   efecb17587dce8e4cda6a77bbb378505
#
_cell.length_a   1.000
_cell.length_b   1.000
_cell.length_c   1.000
_cell.angle_alpha   90.00
_cell.angle_beta   90.00
_cell.angle_gamma   90.00
#
_symmetry.space_group_name_H-M   'P 1'
#
loop_
_entity.id
_entity.type
_entity.pdbx_description
1 polymer ?
#
loop_
_entity_poly.entity_id
_entity_poly.type
_entity_poly.pdbx_seq_one_letter_code
_entity_poly.pdbx_strand_id
1 'polypeptide(L)'
;MSKSEVTRREMLHTSGIALAASGLMAMAPIFSKGQQPAVVSEKRNHPFRLSLNTSTIRGYQLPVEEQVDLCAAAGFDGIELWVSDVEAYIKRGGTAEALGHRIKQHGLVLENMISFSTWIADDPARRAEGIQKMRQDMELTAHLGGGHIAAPVQGVSVIEKHQLPTYSERYRAILEEGVQIGVIPVLELWGGGALNQLSDTIAITTGAAHRKASMLLDFYHLYRGGNSFDSLWQINGGILPVFHINDYPTSIPREELKDADRVFPGDGSCPFDKVLPILYETGFHGAFSIELFNEIYWNSMDVTTLLKKSCQKTAATLTNLYDAHA
;
A
#
# COMPACT_ATOMS: atom_id res chain seq x y z
N MET A 1 -26.23 -35.49 -59.75
CA MET A 1 -27.58 -35.31 -60.32
C MET A 1 -28.27 -34.32 -59.43
N SER A 2 -28.37 -33.15 -59.91
CA SER A 2 -29.45 -32.27 -60.38
C SER A 2 -30.03 -31.46 -59.22
N LYS A 3 -29.69 -30.17 -59.10
CA LYS A 3 -30.33 -28.95 -59.66
C LYS A 3 -31.79 -28.85 -59.20
N SER A 4 -32.30 -27.78 -58.63
CA SER A 4 -32.40 -26.35 -59.08
C SER A 4 -33.03 -25.52 -57.95
N GLU A 5 -32.59 -24.38 -57.58
CA GLU A 5 -32.98 -23.04 -58.04
C GLU A 5 -34.45 -22.83 -58.37
N VAL A 6 -35.02 -21.75 -57.78
CA VAL A 6 -35.83 -20.66 -58.38
C VAL A 6 -36.50 -19.84 -57.26
N THR A 7 -36.11 -18.66 -56.98
CA THR A 7 -36.36 -17.26 -57.34
C THR A 7 -37.75 -16.69 -57.01
N ARG A 8 -37.68 -15.60 -56.28
CA ARG A 8 -38.33 -14.27 -56.33
C ARG A 8 -39.72 -14.08 -56.93
N ARG A 9 -40.45 -13.17 -56.27
CA ARG A 9 -41.54 -12.25 -56.72
C ARG A 9 -42.94 -12.86 -56.78
N GLU A 10 -44.02 -12.21 -56.41
CA GLU A 10 -44.64 -10.88 -56.58
C GLU A 10 -45.78 -10.74 -55.56
N MET A 11 -45.95 -9.67 -54.88
CA MET A 11 -46.69 -8.42 -55.20
C MET A 11 -48.23 -8.48 -55.06
N LEU A 12 -48.72 -7.62 -54.21
CA LEU A 12 -49.75 -6.62 -54.33
C LEU A 12 -51.18 -6.85 -53.83
N HIS A 13 -51.56 -5.88 -52.96
CA HIS A 13 -52.86 -5.21 -52.75
C HIS A 13 -54.06 -5.99 -52.19
N THR A 14 -54.68 -5.51 -51.16
CA THR A 14 -55.64 -4.37 -51.09
C THR A 14 -56.14 -4.12 -49.66
N SER A 15 -56.16 -2.86 -49.34
CA SER A 15 -57.19 -2.06 -48.64
C SER A 15 -57.94 -2.53 -47.38
N GLY A 16 -57.70 -1.86 -46.29
CA GLY A 16 -58.74 -1.13 -45.58
C GLY A 16 -59.31 -1.83 -44.33
N ILE A 17 -59.12 -1.21 -43.23
CA ILE A 17 -60.10 -0.64 -42.27
C ILE A 17 -59.40 -0.27 -40.97
N ALA A 18 -59.51 0.98 -40.55
CA ALA A 18 -59.00 1.54 -39.33
C ALA A 18 -59.82 1.00 -38.13
N LEU A 19 -59.12 0.54 -37.10
CA LEU A 19 -59.64 0.48 -35.74
C LEU A 19 -58.57 1.05 -34.79
N ALA A 20 -58.89 2.14 -34.14
CA ALA A 20 -58.12 2.76 -33.08
C ALA A 20 -58.10 1.83 -31.87
N ALA A 21 -56.91 1.38 -31.48
CA ALA A 21 -56.69 0.75 -30.17
C ALA A 21 -55.58 1.54 -29.49
N SER A 22 -55.91 2.24 -28.44
CA SER A 22 -55.04 2.92 -27.50
C SER A 22 -54.06 1.97 -26.88
N GLY A 23 -52.82 1.94 -27.40
CA GLY A 23 -51.71 1.17 -26.85
C GLY A 23 -51.02 1.97 -25.74
N LEU A 24 -51.14 1.52 -24.50
CA LEU A 24 -50.25 1.91 -23.40
C LEU A 24 -48.81 1.56 -23.83
N MET A 25 -48.01 2.56 -24.08
CA MET A 25 -46.55 2.40 -24.12
C MET A 25 -46.07 2.15 -22.67
N ALA A 26 -45.70 0.90 -22.40
CA ALA A 26 -44.91 0.59 -21.23
C ALA A 26 -43.54 1.24 -21.39
N MET A 27 -43.31 2.37 -20.70
CA MET A 27 -41.99 2.92 -20.52
C MET A 27 -41.16 1.96 -19.70
N ALA A 28 -40.15 1.33 -20.32
CA ALA A 28 -39.10 0.63 -19.58
C ALA A 28 -38.38 1.66 -18.69
N PRO A 29 -38.13 1.31 -17.41
CA PRO A 29 -37.38 2.20 -16.54
C PRO A 29 -35.95 2.36 -17.10
N ILE A 30 -35.60 3.60 -17.46
CA ILE A 30 -34.20 3.98 -17.69
C ILE A 30 -33.54 3.87 -16.31
N PHE A 31 -32.79 2.80 -16.10
CA PHE A 31 -31.87 2.74 -14.96
C PHE A 31 -30.84 3.86 -15.15
N SER A 32 -31.08 5.00 -14.52
CA SER A 32 -30.08 5.98 -14.22
C SER A 32 -28.95 5.25 -13.50
N LYS A 33 -27.74 5.30 -14.06
CA LYS A 33 -26.53 4.96 -13.31
C LYS A 33 -26.53 5.79 -12.05
N GLY A 34 -26.88 5.17 -10.93
CA GLY A 34 -26.84 5.81 -9.62
C GLY A 34 -25.40 6.29 -9.40
N GLN A 35 -25.24 7.61 -9.33
CA GLN A 35 -24.09 8.18 -8.66
C GLN A 35 -24.05 7.55 -7.26
N GLN A 36 -23.05 6.72 -6.99
CA GLN A 36 -22.75 6.33 -5.61
C GLN A 36 -22.55 7.64 -4.84
N PRO A 37 -23.20 7.80 -3.68
CA PRO A 37 -22.97 8.99 -2.87
C PRO A 37 -21.47 9.03 -2.57
N ALA A 38 -20.85 10.17 -2.86
CA ALA A 38 -19.51 10.45 -2.41
C ALA A 38 -19.48 10.16 -0.90
N VAL A 39 -18.62 9.22 -0.49
CA VAL A 39 -18.37 8.98 0.92
C VAL A 39 -17.85 10.30 1.46
N VAL A 40 -18.70 11.02 2.18
CA VAL A 40 -18.28 12.23 2.90
C VAL A 40 -17.32 11.71 3.96
N SER A 41 -16.04 11.88 3.73
CA SER A 41 -15.02 11.65 4.74
C SER A 41 -15.41 12.49 5.95
N GLU A 42 -15.85 11.84 7.03
CA GLU A 42 -15.99 12.54 8.31
C GLU A 42 -14.64 13.20 8.59
N LYS A 43 -14.69 14.50 8.91
CA LYS A 43 -13.49 15.30 9.17
C LYS A 43 -12.75 14.63 10.33
N ARG A 44 -11.66 13.93 10.04
CA ARG A 44 -10.88 13.23 11.07
C ARG A 44 -10.20 14.26 11.97
N ASN A 45 -10.17 13.99 13.27
CA ASN A 45 -9.58 14.89 14.26
C ASN A 45 -8.05 14.79 14.34
N HIS A 46 -7.37 14.27 13.31
CA HIS A 46 -5.92 14.16 13.25
C HIS A 46 -5.38 14.52 11.85
N PRO A 47 -4.13 15.03 11.76
CA PRO A 47 -3.57 15.50 10.49
C PRO A 47 -3.04 14.40 9.57
N PHE A 48 -3.00 13.14 10.06
CA PHE A 48 -2.37 12.03 9.35
C PHE A 48 -3.29 11.40 8.32
N ARG A 49 -2.74 11.01 7.17
CA ARG A 49 -3.43 10.15 6.21
C ARG A 49 -3.44 8.71 6.71
N LEU A 50 -4.56 8.03 6.51
CA LEU A 50 -4.68 6.60 6.74
C LEU A 50 -4.49 5.86 5.42
N SER A 51 -3.51 4.96 5.39
CA SER A 51 -3.22 4.13 4.23
C SER A 51 -3.42 2.65 4.53
N LEU A 52 -3.69 1.89 3.50
CA LEU A 52 -3.76 0.44 3.52
C LEU A 52 -2.52 -0.14 2.83
N ASN A 53 -1.71 -0.92 3.54
CA ASN A 53 -0.82 -1.87 2.87
C ASN A 53 -1.62 -3.12 2.50
N THR A 54 -1.62 -3.47 1.22
CA THR A 54 -2.46 -4.56 0.69
C THR A 54 -2.06 -5.95 1.18
N SER A 55 -0.93 -6.09 1.90
CA SER A 55 -0.64 -7.28 2.71
C SER A 55 -1.78 -7.65 3.65
N THR A 56 -2.47 -6.64 4.21
CA THR A 56 -3.59 -6.80 5.15
C THR A 56 -4.73 -7.65 4.56
N ILE A 57 -4.91 -7.64 3.26
CA ILE A 57 -5.94 -8.39 2.55
C ILE A 57 -5.40 -9.49 1.62
N ARG A 58 -4.10 -9.80 1.71
CA ARG A 58 -3.43 -10.74 0.81
C ARG A 58 -4.02 -12.14 0.82
N GLY A 59 -4.54 -12.59 1.97
CA GLY A 59 -5.19 -13.90 2.09
C GLY A 59 -6.43 -14.10 1.22
N TYR A 60 -7.08 -13.03 0.76
CA TYR A 60 -8.23 -13.10 -0.15
C TYR A 60 -7.84 -13.24 -1.63
N GLN A 61 -6.57 -13.09 -1.97
CA GLN A 61 -6.03 -13.27 -3.33
C GLN A 61 -6.76 -12.45 -4.41
N LEU A 62 -7.14 -11.23 -4.08
CA LEU A 62 -7.89 -10.33 -4.96
C LEU A 62 -7.00 -9.72 -6.05
N PRO A 63 -7.54 -9.48 -7.25
CA PRO A 63 -6.88 -8.65 -8.25
C PRO A 63 -6.59 -7.24 -7.71
N VAL A 64 -5.45 -6.64 -8.11
CA VAL A 64 -5.01 -5.36 -7.58
C VAL A 64 -6.00 -4.22 -7.84
N GLU A 65 -6.71 -4.26 -8.96
CA GLU A 65 -7.77 -3.31 -9.28
C GLU A 65 -8.95 -3.36 -8.31
N GLU A 66 -9.28 -4.54 -7.80
CA GLU A 66 -10.31 -4.74 -6.77
C GLU A 66 -9.80 -4.31 -5.38
N GLN A 67 -8.52 -4.55 -5.08
CA GLN A 67 -7.88 -4.06 -3.85
C GLN A 67 -7.98 -2.54 -3.75
N VAL A 68 -7.77 -1.80 -4.86
CA VAL A 68 -7.91 -0.34 -4.94
C VAL A 68 -9.35 0.09 -4.64
N ASP A 69 -10.34 -0.55 -5.27
CA ASP A 69 -11.76 -0.21 -5.07
C ASP A 69 -12.20 -0.43 -3.62
N LEU A 70 -11.82 -1.55 -3.05
CA LEU A 70 -12.16 -1.91 -1.66
C LEU A 70 -11.45 -1.01 -0.65
N CYS A 71 -10.21 -0.62 -0.91
CA CYS A 71 -9.47 0.33 -0.09
C CYS A 71 -10.21 1.68 0.00
N ALA A 72 -10.61 2.22 -1.14
CA ALA A 72 -11.38 3.47 -1.21
C ALA A 72 -12.75 3.34 -0.52
N ALA A 73 -13.48 2.24 -0.76
CA ALA A 73 -14.79 1.99 -0.17
C ALA A 73 -14.72 1.83 1.37
N ALA A 74 -13.59 1.42 1.91
CA ALA A 74 -13.36 1.31 3.35
C ALA A 74 -13.03 2.66 4.02
N GLY A 75 -12.75 3.72 3.24
CA GLY A 75 -12.50 5.07 3.73
C GLY A 75 -11.04 5.40 4.02
N PHE A 76 -10.10 4.68 3.42
CA PHE A 76 -8.68 5.04 3.46
C PHE A 76 -8.38 6.26 2.57
N ASP A 77 -7.31 6.99 2.91
CA ASP A 77 -6.81 8.13 2.13
C ASP A 77 -5.71 7.72 1.15
N GLY A 78 -5.03 6.61 1.44
CA GLY A 78 -3.91 6.12 0.67
C GLY A 78 -3.85 4.59 0.59
N ILE A 79 -2.97 4.12 -0.26
CA ILE A 79 -2.74 2.70 -0.49
C ILE A 79 -1.26 2.44 -0.73
N GLU A 80 -0.78 1.30 -0.27
CA GLU A 80 0.50 0.72 -0.68
C GLU A 80 0.25 -0.59 -1.43
N LEU A 81 0.81 -0.69 -2.62
CA LEU A 81 0.67 -1.85 -3.49
C LEU A 81 1.97 -2.66 -3.54
N TRP A 82 1.85 -3.94 -3.78
CA TRP A 82 2.99 -4.80 -4.03
C TRP A 82 3.33 -4.81 -5.52
N VAL A 83 4.62 -4.66 -5.84
CA VAL A 83 5.13 -4.71 -7.22
C VAL A 83 4.65 -5.97 -7.93
N SER A 84 4.70 -7.13 -7.27
CA SER A 84 4.25 -8.40 -7.83
C SER A 84 2.78 -8.43 -8.26
N ASP A 85 1.90 -7.73 -7.53
CA ASP A 85 0.47 -7.69 -7.85
C ASP A 85 0.20 -6.79 -9.06
N VAL A 86 0.95 -5.68 -9.16
CA VAL A 86 0.91 -4.80 -10.32
C VAL A 86 1.50 -5.47 -11.57
N GLU A 87 2.63 -6.18 -11.45
CA GLU A 87 3.20 -6.98 -12.54
C GLU A 87 2.21 -8.05 -13.02
N ALA A 88 1.52 -8.73 -12.09
CA ALA A 88 0.48 -9.70 -12.44
C ALA A 88 -0.71 -9.05 -13.17
N TYR A 89 -1.11 -7.84 -12.79
CA TYR A 89 -2.14 -7.06 -13.48
C TYR A 89 -1.72 -6.70 -14.91
N ILE A 90 -0.49 -6.22 -15.10
CA ILE A 90 0.06 -5.89 -16.42
C ILE A 90 0.12 -7.13 -17.30
N LYS A 91 0.56 -8.26 -16.74
CA LYS A 91 0.62 -9.54 -17.46
C LYS A 91 -0.77 -10.02 -17.96
N ARG A 92 -1.84 -9.62 -17.28
CA ARG A 92 -3.23 -9.88 -17.71
C ARG A 92 -3.77 -8.86 -18.73
N GLY A 93 -2.96 -7.91 -19.19
CA GLY A 93 -3.32 -6.92 -20.20
C GLY A 93 -3.71 -5.54 -19.63
N GLY A 94 -3.55 -5.31 -18.35
CA GLY A 94 -3.66 -3.99 -17.73
C GLY A 94 -2.44 -3.11 -18.03
N THR A 95 -2.52 -1.83 -17.69
CA THR A 95 -1.37 -0.90 -17.76
C THR A 95 -1.19 -0.17 -16.43
N ALA A 96 0.05 0.21 -16.12
CA ALA A 96 0.36 0.96 -14.90
C ALA A 96 -0.41 2.28 -14.85
N GLU A 97 -0.50 2.99 -15.98
CA GLU A 97 -1.21 4.26 -16.10
C GLU A 97 -2.71 4.11 -15.82
N ALA A 98 -3.33 3.03 -16.33
CA ALA A 98 -4.76 2.75 -16.07
C ALA A 98 -5.01 2.47 -14.59
N LEU A 99 -4.13 1.72 -13.92
CA LEU A 99 -4.23 1.47 -12.49
C LEU A 99 -3.96 2.75 -11.68
N GLY A 100 -2.95 3.54 -12.03
CA GLY A 100 -2.66 4.82 -11.42
C GLY A 100 -3.82 5.81 -11.56
N HIS A 101 -4.46 5.84 -12.74
CA HIS A 101 -5.68 6.64 -12.97
C HIS A 101 -6.84 6.17 -12.07
N ARG A 102 -7.03 4.86 -11.90
CA ARG A 102 -8.04 4.29 -10.99
C ARG A 102 -7.80 4.71 -9.53
N ILE A 103 -6.56 4.62 -9.04
CA ILE A 103 -6.17 5.09 -7.70
C ILE A 103 -6.57 6.55 -7.53
N LYS A 104 -6.19 7.41 -8.48
CA LYS A 104 -6.51 8.84 -8.45
C LYS A 104 -8.01 9.13 -8.55
N GLN A 105 -8.77 8.39 -9.37
CA GLN A 105 -10.23 8.54 -9.48
C GLN A 105 -10.95 8.25 -8.17
N HIS A 106 -10.42 7.34 -7.37
CA HIS A 106 -10.93 7.06 -6.01
C HIS A 106 -10.47 8.07 -4.96
N GLY A 107 -9.67 9.07 -5.33
CA GLY A 107 -9.11 10.05 -4.39
C GLY A 107 -8.01 9.50 -3.49
N LEU A 108 -7.50 8.29 -3.78
CA LEU A 108 -6.42 7.67 -3.02
C LEU A 108 -5.06 8.25 -3.43
N VAL A 109 -4.13 8.28 -2.48
CA VAL A 109 -2.70 8.52 -2.70
C VAL A 109 -1.99 7.18 -2.75
N LEU A 110 -1.17 6.93 -3.78
CA LEU A 110 -0.20 5.83 -3.76
C LEU A 110 0.97 6.24 -2.88
N GLU A 111 0.93 5.83 -1.62
CA GLU A 111 1.88 6.28 -0.59
C GLU A 111 3.26 5.65 -0.79
N ASN A 112 3.28 4.38 -1.16
CA ASN A 112 4.51 3.60 -1.34
C ASN A 112 4.23 2.35 -2.20
N MET A 113 5.28 1.76 -2.75
CA MET A 113 5.24 0.44 -3.36
C MET A 113 6.12 -0.53 -2.57
N ILE A 114 5.72 -1.79 -2.47
CA ILE A 114 6.49 -2.83 -1.77
C ILE A 114 7.31 -3.63 -2.79
N SER A 115 8.64 -3.57 -2.66
CA SER A 115 9.61 -4.25 -3.51
C SER A 115 10.58 -5.09 -2.68
N PHE A 116 11.15 -6.13 -3.27
CA PHE A 116 12.07 -7.08 -2.62
C PHE A 116 13.36 -7.27 -3.42
N SER A 117 13.92 -6.19 -3.95
CA SER A 117 15.17 -6.25 -4.70
C SER A 117 16.40 -6.44 -3.79
N THR A 118 17.45 -7.08 -4.33
CA THR A 118 18.70 -7.33 -3.62
C THR A 118 19.74 -6.22 -3.81
N TRP A 119 19.29 -4.96 -3.84
CA TRP A 119 20.07 -3.76 -4.14
C TRP A 119 21.29 -3.58 -3.23
N ILE A 120 21.26 -4.12 -2.02
CA ILE A 120 22.31 -3.98 -0.99
C ILE A 120 23.20 -5.24 -0.86
N ALA A 121 22.93 -6.29 -1.59
CA ALA A 121 23.60 -7.59 -1.44
C ALA A 121 25.12 -7.49 -1.41
N ASP A 122 25.78 -8.35 -0.61
CA ASP A 122 27.23 -8.37 -0.51
C ASP A 122 27.88 -8.91 -1.78
N ASP A 123 27.27 -9.90 -2.42
CA ASP A 123 27.71 -10.39 -3.73
C ASP A 123 27.53 -9.32 -4.82
N PRO A 124 28.60 -8.92 -5.53
CA PRO A 124 28.52 -7.83 -6.50
C PRO A 124 27.59 -8.10 -7.70
N ALA A 125 27.53 -9.36 -8.18
CA ALA A 125 26.68 -9.70 -9.32
C ALA A 125 25.20 -9.63 -8.91
N ARG A 126 24.88 -10.26 -7.77
CA ARG A 126 23.53 -10.21 -7.19
C ARG A 126 23.09 -8.80 -6.86
N ARG A 127 24.01 -7.95 -6.39
CA ARG A 127 23.73 -6.53 -6.13
C ARG A 127 23.44 -5.76 -7.42
N ALA A 128 24.21 -6.01 -8.48
CA ALA A 128 23.98 -5.37 -9.79
C ALA A 128 22.60 -5.72 -10.36
N GLU A 129 22.20 -7.00 -10.30
CA GLU A 129 20.84 -7.44 -10.66
C GLU A 129 19.79 -6.79 -9.79
N GLY A 130 20.04 -6.69 -8.47
CA GLY A 130 19.14 -6.06 -7.51
C GLY A 130 18.96 -4.55 -7.76
N ILE A 131 20.00 -3.83 -8.12
CA ILE A 131 19.93 -2.42 -8.51
C ILE A 131 19.10 -2.25 -9.78
N GLN A 132 19.31 -3.10 -10.78
CA GLN A 132 18.51 -3.08 -12.01
C GLN A 132 17.02 -3.36 -11.73
N LYS A 133 16.72 -4.35 -10.87
CA LYS A 133 15.33 -4.63 -10.46
C LYS A 133 14.72 -3.45 -9.71
N MET A 134 15.43 -2.85 -8.75
CA MET A 134 14.98 -1.66 -8.03
C MET A 134 14.66 -0.51 -8.98
N ARG A 135 15.50 -0.29 -9.99
CA ARG A 135 15.27 0.71 -11.03
C ARG A 135 13.97 0.46 -11.80
N GLN A 136 13.75 -0.78 -12.26
CA GLN A 136 12.52 -1.17 -12.96
C GLN A 136 11.28 -0.97 -12.07
N ASP A 137 11.39 -1.31 -10.79
CA ASP A 137 10.31 -1.13 -9.82
C ASP A 137 10.01 0.34 -9.55
N MET A 138 11.03 1.19 -9.51
CA MET A 138 10.87 2.65 -9.42
C MET A 138 10.21 3.22 -10.69
N GLU A 139 10.61 2.79 -11.88
CA GLU A 139 9.98 3.18 -13.14
C GLU A 139 8.50 2.78 -13.16
N LEU A 140 8.18 1.56 -12.73
CA LEU A 140 6.79 1.10 -12.59
C LEU A 140 6.01 1.97 -11.59
N THR A 141 6.62 2.29 -10.44
CA THR A 141 6.03 3.17 -9.41
C THR A 141 5.73 4.57 -9.98
N ALA A 142 6.65 5.13 -10.76
CA ALA A 142 6.45 6.43 -11.42
C ALA A 142 5.26 6.40 -12.40
N HIS A 143 5.12 5.35 -13.21
CA HIS A 143 4.00 5.18 -14.14
C HIS A 143 2.65 5.05 -13.42
N LEU A 144 2.63 4.51 -12.20
CA LEU A 144 1.46 4.51 -11.32
C LEU A 144 1.16 5.87 -10.69
N GLY A 145 2.10 6.83 -10.77
CA GLY A 145 2.00 8.14 -10.12
C GLY A 145 2.44 8.14 -8.66
N GLY A 146 3.15 7.09 -8.19
CA GLY A 146 3.75 7.02 -6.85
C GLY A 146 5.09 7.73 -6.76
N GLY A 147 5.47 8.13 -5.55
CA GLY A 147 6.73 8.85 -5.28
C GLY A 147 7.71 8.10 -4.36
N HIS A 148 7.31 6.97 -3.80
CA HIS A 148 8.13 6.18 -2.87
C HIS A 148 8.05 4.70 -3.16
N ILE A 149 9.12 3.97 -2.80
CA ILE A 149 9.18 2.52 -2.89
C ILE A 149 10.01 1.97 -1.72
N ALA A 150 9.52 0.92 -1.07
CA ALA A 150 10.23 0.25 0.01
C ALA A 150 11.55 -0.37 -0.50
N ALA A 151 12.59 -0.19 0.28
CA ALA A 151 13.92 -0.73 0.03
C ALA A 151 14.40 -1.56 1.23
N PRO A 152 13.78 -2.74 1.49
CA PRO A 152 14.23 -3.63 2.54
C PRO A 152 15.62 -4.18 2.24
N VAL A 153 16.33 -4.56 3.30
CA VAL A 153 17.68 -5.12 3.19
C VAL A 153 17.60 -6.59 2.81
N GLN A 154 17.86 -6.89 1.53
CA GLN A 154 17.83 -8.21 0.95
C GLN A 154 19.22 -8.65 0.45
N GLY A 155 19.58 -9.93 0.66
CA GLY A 155 20.87 -10.47 0.19
C GLY A 155 22.06 -10.17 1.11
N VAL A 156 21.77 -9.70 2.33
CA VAL A 156 22.69 -9.57 3.46
C VAL A 156 22.10 -10.36 4.62
N SER A 157 22.92 -11.12 5.33
CA SER A 157 22.44 -11.94 6.46
C SER A 157 22.45 -11.19 7.79
N VAL A 158 23.39 -10.26 7.97
CA VAL A 158 23.57 -9.43 9.15
C VAL A 158 24.23 -8.11 8.77
N ILE A 159 23.84 -7.04 9.45
CA ILE A 159 24.52 -5.74 9.30
C ILE A 159 25.77 -5.72 10.17
N GLU A 160 26.92 -5.76 9.52
CA GLU A 160 28.22 -5.65 10.18
C GLU A 160 28.53 -4.18 10.46
N LYS A 161 28.75 -3.83 11.73
CA LYS A 161 28.95 -2.43 12.16
C LYS A 161 30.12 -1.74 11.43
N HIS A 162 31.19 -2.45 11.14
CA HIS A 162 32.35 -1.92 10.43
C HIS A 162 32.08 -1.66 8.93
N GLN A 163 30.98 -2.22 8.38
CA GLN A 163 30.56 -2.03 7.00
C GLN A 163 29.43 -0.98 6.84
N LEU A 164 28.98 -0.34 7.89
CA LEU A 164 27.96 0.70 7.79
C LEU A 164 28.24 1.74 6.71
N PRO A 165 29.49 2.25 6.53
CA PRO A 165 29.79 3.15 5.43
C PRO A 165 29.50 2.55 4.05
N THR A 166 29.85 1.28 3.83
CA THR A 166 29.61 0.57 2.57
C THR A 166 28.10 0.43 2.29
N TYR A 167 27.30 0.10 3.30
CA TYR A 167 25.84 0.01 3.15
C TYR A 167 25.23 1.40 2.87
N SER A 168 25.77 2.45 3.48
CA SER A 168 25.37 3.83 3.21
C SER A 168 25.64 4.26 1.76
N GLU A 169 26.81 3.90 1.21
CA GLU A 169 27.14 4.13 -0.19
C GLU A 169 26.21 3.37 -1.14
N ARG A 170 25.88 2.10 -0.82
CA ARG A 170 24.91 1.32 -1.61
C ARG A 170 23.52 1.93 -1.57
N TYR A 171 23.08 2.44 -0.41
CA TYR A 171 21.80 3.14 -0.28
C TYR A 171 21.82 4.45 -1.07
N ARG A 172 22.88 5.21 -0.99
CA ARG A 172 23.07 6.43 -1.78
C ARG A 172 22.94 6.15 -3.28
N ALA A 173 23.54 5.07 -3.77
CA ALA A 173 23.47 4.72 -5.20
C ALA A 173 22.04 4.56 -5.71
N ILE A 174 21.17 3.86 -4.98
CA ILE A 174 19.76 3.73 -5.39
C ILE A 174 18.96 5.01 -5.16
N LEU A 175 19.34 5.88 -4.22
CA LEU A 175 18.73 7.20 -4.06
C LEU A 175 19.04 8.10 -5.26
N GLU A 176 20.26 8.07 -5.78
CA GLU A 176 20.66 8.83 -6.96
C GLU A 176 19.88 8.37 -8.22
N GLU A 177 19.68 7.06 -8.40
CA GLU A 177 18.79 6.50 -9.43
C GLU A 177 17.33 6.95 -9.23
N GLY A 178 16.85 6.87 -7.99
CA GLY A 178 15.48 7.24 -7.65
C GLY A 178 15.17 8.72 -7.93
N VAL A 179 16.12 9.62 -7.68
CA VAL A 179 15.98 11.04 -8.01
C VAL A 179 15.84 11.26 -9.52
N GLN A 180 16.56 10.51 -10.35
CA GLN A 180 16.46 10.59 -11.82
C GLN A 180 15.07 10.17 -12.31
N ILE A 181 14.47 9.17 -11.67
CA ILE A 181 13.16 8.59 -12.03
C ILE A 181 12.02 9.42 -11.42
N GLY A 182 12.26 10.08 -10.28
CA GLY A 182 11.24 10.78 -9.50
C GLY A 182 10.59 9.93 -8.41
N VAL A 183 11.16 8.78 -8.06
CA VAL A 183 10.69 7.86 -7.00
C VAL A 183 11.82 7.63 -6.00
N ILE A 184 11.53 7.81 -4.72
CA ILE A 184 12.53 7.70 -3.66
C ILE A 184 12.45 6.30 -3.02
N PRO A 185 13.54 5.52 -3.07
CA PRO A 185 13.63 4.29 -2.29
C PRO A 185 13.76 4.61 -0.81
N VAL A 186 12.90 4.01 0.02
CA VAL A 186 12.78 4.27 1.45
C VAL A 186 13.38 3.08 2.21
N LEU A 187 14.46 3.29 2.97
CA LEU A 187 15.18 2.24 3.69
C LEU A 187 14.28 1.62 4.76
N GLU A 188 13.98 0.34 4.63
CA GLU A 188 13.05 -0.35 5.51
C GLU A 188 13.75 -1.18 6.58
N LEU A 189 13.34 -1.00 7.84
CA LEU A 189 13.78 -1.78 8.99
C LEU A 189 12.85 -2.98 9.19
N TRP A 190 13.41 -4.19 9.23
CA TRP A 190 12.68 -5.42 9.55
C TRP A 190 13.19 -6.06 10.84
N GLY A 191 12.36 -6.13 11.86
CA GLY A 191 12.74 -6.63 13.19
C GLY A 191 13.24 -8.08 13.25
N GLY A 192 12.93 -8.90 12.24
CA GLY A 192 13.47 -10.24 12.06
C GLY A 192 14.48 -10.36 10.93
N GLY A 193 14.83 -9.27 10.25
CA GLY A 193 15.75 -9.22 9.13
C GLY A 193 17.19 -8.87 9.52
N ALA A 194 18.04 -8.69 8.52
CA ALA A 194 19.44 -8.27 8.72
C ALA A 194 19.52 -6.86 9.30
N LEU A 195 18.71 -5.92 8.82
CA LEU A 195 18.59 -4.55 9.34
C LEU A 195 17.44 -4.51 10.35
N ASN A 196 17.71 -4.90 11.59
CA ASN A 196 16.73 -4.96 12.67
C ASN A 196 16.96 -3.94 13.80
N GLN A 197 18.04 -3.16 13.73
CA GLN A 197 18.36 -2.15 14.71
C GLN A 197 18.12 -0.75 14.15
N LEU A 198 17.34 0.06 14.90
CA LEU A 198 17.05 1.44 14.52
C LEU A 198 18.34 2.29 14.44
N SER A 199 19.31 2.04 15.34
CA SER A 199 20.61 2.70 15.30
C SER A 199 21.37 2.48 13.99
N ASP A 200 21.28 1.29 13.41
CA ASP A 200 21.92 0.97 12.13
C ASP A 200 21.18 1.58 10.97
N THR A 201 19.83 1.58 11.04
CA THR A 201 18.99 2.24 10.05
C THR A 201 19.28 3.75 10.00
N ILE A 202 19.39 4.40 11.16
CA ILE A 202 19.79 5.80 11.28
C ILE A 202 21.20 6.00 10.71
N ALA A 203 22.17 5.15 11.07
CA ALA A 203 23.54 5.26 10.59
C ALA A 203 23.65 5.13 9.07
N ILE A 204 22.97 4.15 8.46
CA ILE A 204 22.95 3.96 7.00
C ILE A 204 22.28 5.16 6.32
N THR A 205 21.13 5.60 6.81
CA THR A 205 20.38 6.71 6.24
C THR A 205 21.18 8.01 6.29
N THR A 206 21.78 8.32 7.44
CA THR A 206 22.60 9.51 7.63
C THR A 206 23.91 9.43 6.85
N GLY A 207 24.55 8.25 6.88
CA GLY A 207 25.81 8.00 6.17
C GLY A 207 25.69 8.06 4.65
N ALA A 208 24.49 7.85 4.09
CA ALA A 208 24.22 8.06 2.67
C ALA A 208 24.46 9.53 2.25
N ALA A 209 24.45 10.47 3.19
CA ALA A 209 24.70 11.90 2.98
C ALA A 209 23.90 12.48 1.80
N HIS A 210 22.64 12.06 1.67
CA HIS A 210 21.75 12.42 0.59
C HIS A 210 20.46 13.04 1.11
N ARG A 211 20.08 14.22 0.56
CA ARG A 211 18.93 15.02 1.06
C ARG A 211 17.57 14.31 0.95
N LYS A 212 17.47 13.26 0.15
CA LYS A 212 16.27 12.44 -0.03
C LYS A 212 16.32 11.11 0.74
N ALA A 213 17.39 10.89 1.52
CA ALA A 213 17.48 9.71 2.36
C ALA A 213 16.30 9.69 3.35
N SER A 214 15.60 8.57 3.41
CA SER A 214 14.36 8.39 4.15
C SER A 214 14.25 6.97 4.70
N MET A 215 13.39 6.77 5.69
CA MET A 215 13.20 5.49 6.36
C MET A 215 11.72 5.09 6.34
N LEU A 216 11.47 3.79 6.26
CA LEU A 216 10.19 3.15 6.51
C LEU A 216 10.31 2.35 7.80
N LEU A 217 9.54 2.74 8.80
CA LEU A 217 9.50 2.12 10.11
C LEU A 217 8.13 1.49 10.37
N ASP A 218 8.09 0.56 11.30
CA ASP A 218 6.93 -0.25 11.64
C ASP A 218 6.91 -0.52 13.14
N PHE A 219 5.76 -0.40 13.80
CA PHE A 219 5.65 -0.62 15.25
C PHE A 219 6.00 -2.06 15.65
N TYR A 220 5.51 -3.05 14.91
CA TYR A 220 5.84 -4.44 15.14
C TYR A 220 7.33 -4.72 14.92
N HIS A 221 7.90 -4.22 13.83
CA HIS A 221 9.31 -4.44 13.53
C HIS A 221 10.24 -3.76 14.51
N LEU A 222 9.92 -2.57 15.00
CA LEU A 222 10.67 -1.91 16.06
C LEU A 222 10.65 -2.76 17.34
N TYR A 223 9.46 -3.22 17.75
CA TYR A 223 9.33 -4.09 18.92
C TYR A 223 10.07 -5.41 18.73
N ARG A 224 9.84 -6.12 17.62
CA ARG A 224 10.44 -7.42 17.31
C ARG A 224 11.98 -7.36 17.26
N GLY A 225 12.54 -6.28 16.73
CA GLY A 225 13.99 -6.02 16.72
C GLY A 225 14.58 -5.63 18.08
N GLY A 226 13.75 -5.42 19.09
CA GLY A 226 14.19 -5.03 20.44
C GLY A 226 14.61 -3.56 20.54
N ASN A 227 14.11 -2.72 19.67
CA ASN A 227 14.39 -1.29 19.68
C ASN A 227 13.56 -0.59 20.77
N SER A 228 14.14 0.43 21.42
CA SER A 228 13.38 1.34 22.27
C SER A 228 12.62 2.33 21.40
N PHE A 229 11.34 2.53 21.66
CA PHE A 229 10.56 3.59 21.01
C PHE A 229 11.06 5.00 21.36
N ASP A 230 11.71 5.19 22.51
CA ASP A 230 12.32 6.47 22.87
C ASP A 230 13.43 6.89 21.90
N SER A 231 14.02 5.92 21.19
CA SER A 231 15.02 6.23 20.15
C SER A 231 14.43 6.99 18.95
N LEU A 232 13.11 7.02 18.80
CA LEU A 232 12.44 7.82 17.78
C LEU A 232 12.65 9.34 17.96
N TRP A 233 12.96 9.81 19.18
CA TRP A 233 13.38 11.18 19.43
C TRP A 233 14.62 11.62 18.64
N GLN A 234 15.42 10.67 18.17
CA GLN A 234 16.64 10.94 17.40
C GLN A 234 16.37 11.13 15.91
N ILE A 235 15.14 10.97 15.45
CA ILE A 235 14.76 10.99 14.04
C ILE A 235 13.99 12.26 13.74
N ASN A 236 14.36 12.94 12.67
CA ASN A 236 13.49 13.93 12.07
C ASN A 236 12.31 13.22 11.39
N GLY A 237 11.10 13.34 11.94
CA GLY A 237 9.90 12.69 11.42
C GLY A 237 9.58 13.04 9.96
N GLY A 238 10.08 14.18 9.45
CA GLY A 238 9.91 14.59 8.06
C GLY A 238 10.62 13.69 7.03
N ILE A 239 11.52 12.77 7.46
CA ILE A 239 12.13 11.77 6.57
C ILE A 239 11.38 10.44 6.55
N LEU A 240 10.23 10.36 7.23
CA LEU A 240 9.36 9.18 7.26
C LEU A 240 8.14 9.46 6.38
N PRO A 241 8.14 9.08 5.09
CA PRO A 241 6.96 9.31 4.23
C PRO A 241 5.78 8.44 4.63
N VAL A 242 6.05 7.23 5.11
CA VAL A 242 5.08 6.25 5.59
C VAL A 242 5.61 5.64 6.89
N PHE A 243 4.70 5.31 7.79
CA PHE A 243 4.97 4.52 8.98
C PHE A 243 3.95 3.37 9.02
N HIS A 244 4.41 2.11 9.08
CA HIS A 244 3.49 0.98 9.18
C HIS A 244 2.89 0.90 10.58
N ILE A 245 1.57 0.92 10.64
CA ILE A 245 0.82 0.82 11.89
C ILE A 245 0.15 -0.55 12.01
N ASN A 246 0.41 -1.18 13.12
CA ASN A 246 -0.10 -2.47 13.55
C ASN A 246 0.10 -2.56 15.06
N ASP A 247 -0.32 -3.67 15.65
CA ASP A 247 -0.08 -3.96 17.06
C ASP A 247 0.37 -5.42 17.21
N TYR A 248 0.78 -5.81 18.39
CA TYR A 248 1.35 -7.12 18.66
C TYR A 248 1.00 -7.62 20.08
N PRO A 249 0.78 -8.94 20.26
CA PRO A 249 0.57 -9.52 21.58
C PRO A 249 1.89 -9.66 22.34
N THR A 250 1.85 -9.49 23.65
CA THR A 250 2.99 -9.80 24.54
C THR A 250 2.89 -11.18 25.21
N SER A 251 1.85 -11.94 24.88
CA SER A 251 1.70 -13.34 25.29
C SER A 251 2.65 -14.30 24.55
N ILE A 252 3.21 -13.85 23.41
CA ILE A 252 4.22 -14.55 22.63
C ILE A 252 5.56 -13.85 22.92
N PRO A 253 6.65 -14.60 23.22
CA PRO A 253 7.98 -14.03 23.32
C PRO A 253 8.33 -13.24 22.06
N ARG A 254 8.93 -12.05 22.23
CA ARG A 254 9.23 -11.15 21.14
C ARG A 254 10.00 -11.81 19.98
N GLU A 255 10.95 -12.68 20.32
CA GLU A 255 11.82 -13.40 19.39
C GLU A 255 11.06 -14.46 18.56
N GLU A 256 9.92 -14.93 19.06
CA GLU A 256 9.08 -15.96 18.42
C GLU A 256 7.94 -15.36 17.60
N LEU A 257 7.67 -14.05 17.73
CA LEU A 257 6.63 -13.37 16.98
C LEU A 257 6.85 -13.52 15.46
N LYS A 258 5.76 -13.75 14.76
CA LYS A 258 5.68 -13.83 13.30
C LYS A 258 4.80 -12.71 12.75
N ASP A 259 4.92 -12.39 11.48
CA ASP A 259 4.07 -11.39 10.83
C ASP A 259 2.58 -11.70 10.96
N ALA A 260 2.22 -12.99 10.99
CA ALA A 260 0.85 -13.46 11.22
C ALA A 260 0.28 -13.15 12.61
N ASP A 261 1.14 -12.83 13.58
CA ASP A 261 0.74 -12.49 14.94
C ASP A 261 0.38 -11.00 15.12
N ARG A 262 0.60 -10.18 14.10
CA ARG A 262 0.19 -8.76 14.11
C ARG A 262 -1.32 -8.67 14.25
N VAL A 263 -1.77 -7.73 15.08
CA VAL A 263 -3.19 -7.47 15.33
C VAL A 263 -3.55 -6.03 14.99
N PHE A 264 -4.84 -5.69 15.02
CA PHE A 264 -5.27 -4.32 14.79
C PHE A 264 -4.66 -3.36 15.82
N PRO A 265 -4.36 -2.11 15.42
CA PRO A 265 -3.95 -1.07 16.35
C PRO A 265 -4.92 -0.94 17.52
N GLY A 266 -4.39 -0.98 18.75
CA GLY A 266 -5.15 -0.93 20.00
C GLY A 266 -5.68 -2.28 20.49
N ASP A 267 -5.46 -3.38 19.78
CA ASP A 267 -5.83 -4.73 20.22
C ASP A 267 -4.63 -5.51 20.82
N GLY A 268 -3.45 -4.91 20.86
CA GLY A 268 -2.23 -5.49 21.38
C GLY A 268 -1.63 -4.71 22.54
N SER A 269 -0.32 -4.57 22.54
CA SER A 269 0.46 -4.00 23.66
C SER A 269 1.40 -2.87 23.22
N CYS A 270 1.27 -2.36 22.01
CA CYS A 270 2.05 -1.22 21.55
C CYS A 270 1.69 0.03 22.38
N PRO A 271 2.66 0.71 22.99
CA PRO A 271 2.40 1.88 23.82
C PRO A 271 2.15 3.13 22.95
N PHE A 272 1.06 3.13 22.18
CA PHE A 272 0.72 4.22 21.26
C PHE A 272 0.61 5.57 21.96
N ASP A 273 0.12 5.61 23.19
CA ASP A 273 0.04 6.80 24.04
C ASP A 273 1.37 7.49 24.29
N LYS A 274 2.48 6.76 24.20
CA LYS A 274 3.85 7.28 24.33
C LYS A 274 4.50 7.55 23.00
N VAL A 275 4.27 6.70 22.01
CA VAL A 275 5.04 6.69 20.77
C VAL A 275 4.49 7.69 19.74
N LEU A 276 3.17 7.82 19.62
CA LEU A 276 2.58 8.74 18.66
C LEU A 276 2.90 10.22 18.95
N PRO A 277 2.91 10.68 20.23
CA PRO A 277 3.42 12.02 20.55
C PRO A 277 4.86 12.26 20.10
N ILE A 278 5.75 11.26 20.24
CA ILE A 278 7.14 11.38 19.78
C ILE A 278 7.17 11.63 18.27
N LEU A 279 6.41 10.85 17.50
CA LEU A 279 6.34 11.02 16.05
C LEU A 279 5.79 12.40 15.66
N TYR A 280 4.75 12.86 16.34
CA TYR A 280 4.17 14.18 16.10
C TYR A 280 5.19 15.31 16.42
N GLU A 281 5.80 15.29 17.59
CA GLU A 281 6.74 16.30 18.03
C GLU A 281 8.04 16.31 17.22
N THR A 282 8.47 15.17 16.70
CA THR A 282 9.62 15.08 15.78
C THR A 282 9.29 15.51 14.34
N GLY A 283 8.02 15.87 14.06
CA GLY A 283 7.58 16.42 12.78
C GLY A 283 7.13 15.37 11.76
N PHE A 284 6.69 14.19 12.20
CA PHE A 284 6.07 13.23 11.31
C PHE A 284 4.73 13.79 10.77
N HIS A 285 4.60 13.78 9.44
CA HIS A 285 3.40 14.23 8.73
C HIS A 285 3.05 13.33 7.54
N GLY A 286 3.64 12.14 7.51
CA GLY A 286 3.41 11.10 6.52
C GLY A 286 2.07 10.38 6.67
N ALA A 287 1.99 9.21 6.07
CA ALA A 287 0.84 8.32 6.20
C ALA A 287 1.10 7.24 7.25
N PHE A 288 0.10 6.92 8.07
CA PHE A 288 0.06 5.66 8.79
C PHE A 288 -0.59 4.61 7.92
N SER A 289 0.16 3.58 7.55
CA SER A 289 -0.30 2.51 6.68
C SER A 289 -0.48 1.22 7.47
N ILE A 290 -1.71 0.72 7.55
CA ILE A 290 -1.97 -0.52 8.28
C ILE A 290 -1.44 -1.71 7.51
N GLU A 291 -0.55 -2.46 8.16
CA GLU A 291 0.09 -3.65 7.60
C GLU A 291 -0.10 -4.86 8.52
N LEU A 292 -0.93 -5.79 8.09
CA LEU A 292 -1.22 -7.05 8.78
C LEU A 292 -1.01 -8.23 7.85
N PHE A 293 -0.69 -9.40 8.47
CA PHE A 293 -0.58 -10.69 7.80
C PHE A 293 -1.38 -11.76 8.56
N ASN A 294 -2.47 -11.34 9.23
CA ASN A 294 -3.19 -12.16 10.20
C ASN A 294 -4.14 -13.15 9.53
N GLU A 295 -3.71 -14.41 9.45
CA GLU A 295 -4.50 -15.50 8.86
C GLU A 295 -5.81 -15.78 9.59
N ILE A 296 -5.88 -15.52 10.90
CA ILE A 296 -7.12 -15.68 11.67
C ILE A 296 -8.16 -14.68 11.18
N TYR A 297 -7.74 -13.45 10.88
CA TYR A 297 -8.65 -12.43 10.35
C TYR A 297 -9.16 -12.81 8.95
N TRP A 298 -8.28 -13.30 8.07
CA TRP A 298 -8.67 -13.75 6.73
C TRP A 298 -9.67 -14.91 6.75
N ASN A 299 -9.56 -15.81 7.74
CA ASN A 299 -10.44 -16.98 7.87
C ASN A 299 -11.75 -16.68 8.63
N SER A 300 -11.81 -15.57 9.40
CA SER A 300 -12.95 -15.26 10.26
C SER A 300 -13.81 -14.08 9.82
N MET A 301 -13.35 -13.29 8.87
CA MET A 301 -14.06 -12.10 8.36
C MET A 301 -14.09 -12.09 6.84
N ASP A 302 -15.10 -11.47 6.25
CA ASP A 302 -15.03 -11.06 4.83
C ASP A 302 -14.12 -9.85 4.66
N VAL A 303 -13.63 -9.63 3.45
CA VAL A 303 -12.66 -8.57 3.16
C VAL A 303 -13.20 -7.17 3.47
N THR A 304 -14.48 -6.92 3.22
CA THR A 304 -15.09 -5.60 3.48
C THR A 304 -15.15 -5.31 4.98
N THR A 305 -15.50 -6.31 5.78
CA THR A 305 -15.52 -6.23 7.25
C THR A 305 -14.10 -6.01 7.77
N LEU A 306 -13.11 -6.75 7.27
CA LEU A 306 -11.71 -6.59 7.66
C LEU A 306 -11.21 -5.17 7.39
N LEU A 307 -11.42 -4.67 6.17
CA LEU A 307 -10.95 -3.33 5.78
C LEU A 307 -11.62 -2.20 6.57
N LYS A 308 -12.94 -2.26 6.78
CA LYS A 308 -13.64 -1.29 7.63
C LYS A 308 -13.10 -1.29 9.05
N LYS A 309 -12.88 -2.48 9.62
CA LYS A 309 -12.33 -2.63 10.96
C LYS A 309 -10.90 -2.10 11.05
N SER A 310 -10.07 -2.39 10.04
CA SER A 310 -8.71 -1.86 9.92
C SER A 310 -8.70 -0.33 9.92
N CYS A 311 -9.50 0.29 9.07
CA CYS A 311 -9.61 1.75 8.99
C CYS A 311 -10.11 2.35 10.31
N GLN A 312 -11.17 1.81 10.89
CA GLN A 312 -11.76 2.29 12.14
C GLN A 312 -10.81 2.17 13.33
N LYS A 313 -10.13 1.04 13.49
CA LYS A 313 -9.17 0.81 14.58
C LYS A 313 -7.97 1.75 14.46
N THR A 314 -7.43 1.91 13.26
CA THR A 314 -6.34 2.86 13.01
C THR A 314 -6.77 4.29 13.32
N ALA A 315 -7.93 4.73 12.81
CA ALA A 315 -8.46 6.07 13.06
C ALA A 315 -8.67 6.32 14.56
N ALA A 316 -9.27 5.37 15.29
CA ALA A 316 -9.53 5.50 16.73
C ALA A 316 -8.21 5.62 17.52
N THR A 317 -7.20 4.83 17.19
CA THR A 317 -5.88 4.89 17.83
C THR A 317 -5.23 6.26 17.65
N LEU A 318 -5.35 6.87 16.46
CA LEU A 318 -4.77 8.19 16.18
C LEU A 318 -5.58 9.32 16.81
N THR A 319 -6.91 9.25 16.81
CA THR A 319 -7.80 10.30 17.36
C THR A 319 -7.66 10.44 18.87
N ASN A 320 -7.66 9.32 19.60
CA ASN A 320 -7.57 9.30 21.06
C ASN A 320 -6.33 10.03 21.59
N LEU A 321 -5.29 10.13 20.78
CA LEU A 321 -4.01 10.74 21.17
C LEU A 321 -3.90 12.18 20.74
N TYR A 322 -4.48 12.54 19.61
CA TYR A 322 -4.50 13.93 19.15
C TYR A 322 -5.34 14.78 20.11
N ASP A 323 -6.51 14.29 20.54
CA ASP A 323 -7.38 14.99 21.50
C ASP A 323 -6.76 15.14 22.90
N ALA A 324 -5.83 14.24 23.28
CA ALA A 324 -5.12 14.31 24.55
C ALA A 324 -3.98 15.35 24.58
N HIS A 325 -3.54 15.86 23.41
CA HIS A 325 -2.40 16.76 23.25
C HIS A 325 -2.78 18.08 22.54
N ALA A 326 -4.03 18.24 22.12
CA ALA A 326 -4.59 19.45 21.54
C ALA A 326 -5.18 20.36 22.62
#